data_35b66d63589d7a0f0671dc21921ff1ac
#
_entry.id   35b66d63589d7a0f0671dc21921ff1ac
#
_cell.length_a   1.000
_cell.length_b   1.000
_cell.length_c   1.000
_cell.angle_alpha   90.00
_cell.angle_beta   90.00
_cell.angle_gamma   90.00
#
_symmetry.space_group_name_H-M   'P 1'
#
loop_
_entity.id
_entity.type
_entity.pdbx_description
1 polymer ?
#
loop_
_entity_poly.entity_id
_entity_poly.type
_entity_poly.pdbx_seq_one_letter_code
_entity_poly.pdbx_strand_id
1 'polypeptide(L)'
;MDNIEAIFLDMDGTLLHKDNKVDLETTKVIQQVRGRGYKVFLATGRAHDEIRNLIPSTFEVDGIISSNGTLGKVNDETIFKHSLDFNTVDKIVARAQEQNIYYEVFPFDQNRIILEKDKEWTTELFENDTPPGDVSESEWASRRESISEKVDWVSRIPDTHFSKIYLFSPEYSKIARFRETLANEQEDLRISISNSSRFNAETMAYKKDKGTGIKEMIDHFNIPQASTLVMGDSDNDRSMFAFGGYTIAMKNARPEIQALTDDVTTFTNEENGVAKYLSEHFL
;
A
#
# COMPACT_ATOMS: atom_id res chain seq x y z
N MET A 1 27.15 -2.30 0.93
CA MET A 1 25.96 -2.72 1.72
C MET A 1 26.31 -3.38 3.06
N ASP A 2 27.51 -3.16 3.56
CA ASP A 2 28.07 -3.92 4.70
C ASP A 2 27.37 -3.69 6.07
N ASN A 3 26.49 -2.68 6.16
CA ASN A 3 25.81 -2.33 7.41
C ASN A 3 24.29 -2.52 7.38
N ILE A 4 23.74 -3.20 6.37
CA ILE A 4 22.30 -3.43 6.31
C ILE A 4 21.91 -4.51 7.33
N GLU A 5 20.87 -4.24 8.11
CA GLU A 5 20.27 -5.16 9.08
C GLU A 5 18.81 -5.47 8.77
N ALA A 6 18.09 -4.52 8.12
CA ALA A 6 16.68 -4.63 7.79
C ALA A 6 16.39 -4.27 6.33
N ILE A 7 15.54 -5.05 5.69
CA ILE A 7 15.09 -4.90 4.31
C ILE A 7 13.57 -4.74 4.33
N PHE A 8 13.08 -3.64 3.76
CA PHE A 8 11.66 -3.34 3.63
C PHE A 8 11.25 -3.40 2.17
N LEU A 9 10.28 -4.24 1.88
CA LEU A 9 9.79 -4.51 0.53
C LEU A 9 8.36 -4.02 0.37
N ASP A 10 8.11 -3.20 -0.65
CA ASP A 10 6.76 -2.98 -1.11
C ASP A 10 6.20 -4.25 -1.78
N MET A 11 4.91 -4.32 -1.98
CA MET A 11 4.24 -5.49 -2.57
C MET A 11 3.86 -5.27 -4.04
N ASP A 12 2.97 -4.33 -4.31
CA ASP A 12 2.38 -4.13 -5.64
C ASP A 12 3.39 -3.48 -6.59
N GLY A 13 3.74 -4.16 -7.69
CA GLY A 13 4.77 -3.67 -8.61
C GLY A 13 6.21 -3.87 -8.14
N THR A 14 6.41 -4.40 -6.94
CA THR A 14 7.72 -4.70 -6.35
C THR A 14 7.88 -6.21 -6.12
N LEU A 15 7.16 -6.77 -5.17
CA LEU A 15 7.23 -8.19 -4.79
C LEU A 15 6.23 -9.05 -5.57
N LEU A 16 5.03 -8.52 -5.82
CA LEU A 16 3.95 -9.21 -6.50
C LEU A 16 4.09 -9.12 -8.01
N HIS A 17 3.80 -10.24 -8.70
CA HIS A 17 3.56 -10.26 -10.13
C HIS A 17 2.15 -9.73 -10.45
N LYS A 18 1.85 -9.50 -11.74
CA LYS A 18 0.56 -8.99 -12.22
C LYS A 18 -0.65 -9.89 -11.87
N ASP A 19 -0.42 -11.17 -11.56
CA ASP A 19 -1.43 -12.10 -11.05
C ASP A 19 -1.63 -12.03 -9.55
N ASN A 20 -1.06 -11.01 -8.89
CA ASN A 20 -1.08 -10.79 -7.44
C ASN A 20 -0.45 -11.93 -6.63
N LYS A 21 0.57 -12.58 -7.14
CA LYS A 21 1.28 -13.65 -6.43
C LYS A 21 2.75 -13.35 -6.24
N VAL A 22 3.32 -13.92 -5.19
CA VAL A 22 4.77 -13.98 -4.98
C VAL A 22 5.31 -15.29 -5.57
N ASP A 23 6.35 -15.20 -6.38
CA ASP A 23 7.00 -16.37 -6.97
C ASP A 23 7.72 -17.23 -5.91
N LEU A 24 7.81 -18.54 -6.15
CA LEU A 24 8.52 -19.46 -5.27
C LEU A 24 10.03 -19.18 -5.21
N GLU A 25 10.62 -18.66 -6.27
CA GLU A 25 12.03 -18.25 -6.28
C GLU A 25 12.24 -17.10 -5.30
N THR A 26 11.40 -16.07 -5.37
CA THR A 26 11.42 -14.93 -4.45
C THR A 26 11.22 -15.37 -2.99
N THR A 27 10.28 -16.29 -2.75
CA THR A 27 10.07 -16.87 -1.42
C THR A 27 11.33 -17.52 -0.87
N LYS A 28 12.02 -18.33 -1.68
CA LYS A 28 13.26 -19.02 -1.28
C LYS A 28 14.39 -18.05 -0.99
N VAL A 29 14.57 -17.04 -1.85
CA VAL A 29 15.62 -16.03 -1.65
C VAL A 29 15.40 -15.26 -0.36
N ILE A 30 14.17 -14.82 -0.08
CA ILE A 30 13.85 -14.13 1.18
C ILE A 30 14.15 -15.02 2.40
N GLN A 31 13.80 -16.29 2.35
CA GLN A 31 14.15 -17.25 3.42
C GLN A 31 15.69 -17.38 3.61
N GLN A 32 16.46 -17.41 2.52
CA GLN A 32 17.92 -17.48 2.58
C GLN A 32 18.52 -16.20 3.16
N VAL A 33 18.05 -15.04 2.75
CA VAL A 33 18.47 -13.72 3.28
C VAL A 33 18.18 -13.64 4.78
N ARG A 34 16.98 -14.04 5.21
CA ARG A 34 16.64 -14.13 6.64
C ARG A 34 17.53 -15.13 7.38
N GLY A 35 17.83 -16.26 6.74
CA GLY A 35 18.75 -17.28 7.27
C GLY A 35 20.18 -16.78 7.50
N ARG A 36 20.60 -15.71 6.82
CA ARG A 36 21.88 -15.01 7.04
C ARG A 36 21.82 -13.96 8.15
N GLY A 37 20.66 -13.76 8.76
CA GLY A 37 20.49 -12.84 9.89
C GLY A 37 19.89 -11.48 9.53
N TYR A 38 19.61 -11.21 8.26
CA TYR A 38 18.90 -9.99 7.86
C TYR A 38 17.43 -10.10 8.23
N LYS A 39 16.84 -9.01 8.71
CA LYS A 39 15.41 -8.93 8.92
C LYS A 39 14.72 -8.45 7.66
N VAL A 40 13.62 -9.11 7.28
CA VAL A 40 12.84 -8.75 6.08
C VAL A 40 11.42 -8.40 6.49
N PHE A 41 10.93 -7.27 6.00
CA PHE A 41 9.62 -6.71 6.30
C PHE A 41 8.85 -6.40 5.02
N LEU A 42 7.52 -6.44 5.09
CA LEU A 42 6.65 -5.85 4.08
C LEU A 42 6.23 -4.44 4.48
N ALA A 43 6.15 -3.52 3.51
CA ALA A 43 5.65 -2.16 3.69
C ALA A 43 4.70 -1.80 2.54
N THR A 44 3.39 -1.96 2.74
CA THR A 44 2.40 -1.93 1.66
C THR A 44 1.20 -1.02 1.93
N GLY A 45 0.56 -0.55 0.86
CA GLY A 45 -0.74 0.12 0.92
C GLY A 45 -1.92 -0.83 1.17
N ARG A 46 -1.73 -2.13 0.99
CA ARG A 46 -2.78 -3.13 1.21
C ARG A 46 -3.19 -3.20 2.66
N ALA A 47 -4.47 -3.50 2.92
CA ALA A 47 -4.95 -3.79 4.26
C ALA A 47 -4.36 -5.12 4.76
N HIS A 48 -4.18 -5.26 6.07
CA HIS A 48 -3.48 -6.41 6.65
C HIS A 48 -4.08 -7.76 6.25
N ASP A 49 -5.41 -7.85 6.23
CA ASP A 49 -6.11 -9.11 5.92
C ASP A 49 -6.03 -9.48 4.44
N GLU A 50 -5.79 -8.51 3.55
CA GLU A 50 -5.59 -8.78 2.12
C GLU A 50 -4.26 -9.51 1.87
N ILE A 51 -3.23 -9.23 2.66
CA ILE A 51 -1.86 -9.71 2.45
C ILE A 51 -1.79 -11.23 2.55
N ARG A 52 -2.49 -11.82 3.52
CA ARG A 52 -2.47 -13.28 3.76
C ARG A 52 -2.91 -14.11 2.55
N ASN A 53 -3.78 -13.55 1.70
CA ASN A 53 -4.30 -14.24 0.51
C ASN A 53 -3.36 -14.13 -0.70
N LEU A 54 -2.36 -13.26 -0.64
CA LEU A 54 -1.45 -12.94 -1.76
C LEU A 54 -0.08 -13.60 -1.62
N ILE A 55 0.28 -14.01 -0.42
CA ILE A 55 1.57 -14.63 -0.13
C ILE A 55 1.39 -16.12 0.14
N PRO A 56 2.29 -16.99 -0.33
CA PRO A 56 2.28 -18.41 0.00
C PRO A 56 2.40 -18.63 1.52
N SER A 57 1.82 -19.70 2.03
CA SER A 57 1.94 -20.06 3.46
C SER A 57 3.38 -20.29 3.93
N THR A 58 4.30 -20.52 2.99
CA THR A 58 5.73 -20.66 3.23
C THR A 58 6.50 -19.35 3.18
N PHE A 59 5.83 -18.24 2.81
CA PHE A 59 6.45 -16.93 2.77
C PHE A 59 6.45 -16.31 4.17
N GLU A 60 7.64 -16.18 4.74
CA GLU A 60 7.81 -15.65 6.08
C GLU A 60 8.61 -14.34 6.06
N VAL A 61 8.16 -13.36 6.85
CA VAL A 61 8.83 -12.09 7.10
C VAL A 61 8.86 -11.79 8.59
N ASP A 62 9.72 -10.87 9.01
CA ASP A 62 9.89 -10.50 10.43
C ASP A 62 8.82 -9.54 10.92
N GLY A 63 8.12 -8.88 10.02
CA GLY A 63 6.97 -8.01 10.34
C GLY A 63 6.33 -7.43 9.10
N ILE A 64 5.13 -6.87 9.26
CA ILE A 64 4.32 -6.30 8.19
C ILE A 64 3.85 -4.90 8.59
N ILE A 65 4.11 -3.94 7.73
CA ILE A 65 3.56 -2.59 7.76
C ILE A 65 2.50 -2.53 6.67
N SER A 66 1.25 -2.34 7.04
CA SER A 66 0.09 -2.33 6.15
C SER A 66 -0.61 -0.98 6.12
N SER A 67 -1.54 -0.80 5.17
CA SER A 67 -2.35 0.41 4.98
C SER A 67 -1.50 1.68 4.97
N ASN A 68 -0.42 1.69 4.17
CA ASN A 68 0.52 2.80 4.05
C ASN A 68 1.08 3.32 5.40
N GLY A 69 1.45 2.41 6.32
CA GLY A 69 2.11 2.78 7.56
C GLY A 69 1.17 3.02 8.75
N THR A 70 -0.11 2.68 8.66
CA THR A 70 -1.05 2.87 9.77
C THR A 70 -1.14 1.68 10.72
N LEU A 71 -0.72 0.49 10.29
CA LEU A 71 -0.71 -0.71 11.10
C LEU A 71 0.62 -1.46 10.94
N GLY A 72 1.31 -1.71 12.03
CA GLY A 72 2.50 -2.55 12.09
C GLY A 72 2.28 -3.77 12.97
N LYS A 73 2.59 -4.95 12.43
CA LYS A 73 2.52 -6.21 13.16
C LYS A 73 3.81 -7.01 13.04
N VAL A 74 4.16 -7.69 14.14
CA VAL A 74 5.21 -8.70 14.19
C VAL A 74 4.53 -10.00 14.65
N ASN A 75 4.48 -11.00 13.81
CA ASN A 75 3.61 -12.15 13.99
C ASN A 75 2.14 -11.70 14.19
N ASP A 76 1.54 -12.05 15.34
CA ASP A 76 0.17 -11.63 15.70
C ASP A 76 0.15 -10.41 16.63
N GLU A 77 1.31 -9.90 17.07
CA GLU A 77 1.41 -8.74 17.94
C GLU A 77 1.31 -7.44 17.14
N THR A 78 0.44 -6.53 17.59
CA THR A 78 0.34 -5.18 17.04
C THR A 78 1.39 -4.28 17.69
N ILE A 79 2.35 -3.80 16.91
CA ILE A 79 3.41 -2.89 17.36
C ILE A 79 2.90 -1.45 17.36
N PHE A 80 2.18 -1.06 16.33
CA PHE A 80 1.51 0.24 16.25
C PHE A 80 0.22 0.16 15.45
N LYS A 81 -0.73 1.06 15.77
CA LYS A 81 -2.02 1.18 15.09
C LYS A 81 -2.46 2.65 15.10
N HIS A 82 -2.56 3.26 13.95
CA HIS A 82 -2.97 4.65 13.76
C HIS A 82 -4.26 4.72 12.96
N SER A 83 -5.27 5.38 13.48
CA SER A 83 -6.60 5.37 12.90
C SER A 83 -7.05 6.74 12.42
N LEU A 84 -7.85 6.75 11.37
CA LEU A 84 -8.78 7.83 11.08
C LEU A 84 -9.94 7.80 12.07
N ASP A 85 -10.39 8.96 12.52
CA ASP A 85 -11.59 9.08 13.33
C ASP A 85 -12.86 9.06 12.45
N PHE A 86 -13.98 8.68 13.07
CA PHE A 86 -15.28 8.61 12.42
C PHE A 86 -15.69 9.90 11.71
N ASN A 87 -15.51 11.07 12.36
CA ASN A 87 -15.95 12.35 11.80
C ASN A 87 -15.16 12.71 10.54
N THR A 88 -13.87 12.40 10.52
CA THR A 88 -13.01 12.60 9.34
C THR A 88 -13.46 11.67 8.21
N VAL A 89 -13.71 10.41 8.48
CA VAL A 89 -14.20 9.43 7.49
C VAL A 89 -15.54 9.87 6.92
N ASP A 90 -16.50 10.24 7.75
CA ASP A 90 -17.83 10.69 7.33
C ASP A 90 -17.76 11.92 6.41
N LYS A 91 -16.93 12.91 6.75
CA LYS A 91 -16.70 14.09 5.91
C LYS A 91 -16.11 13.75 4.54
N ILE A 92 -15.11 12.87 4.49
CA ILE A 92 -14.47 12.50 3.23
C ILE A 92 -15.43 11.70 2.36
N VAL A 93 -16.19 10.77 2.93
CA VAL A 93 -17.21 10.01 2.22
C VAL A 93 -18.29 10.91 1.67
N ALA A 94 -18.81 11.87 2.46
CA ALA A 94 -19.80 12.84 1.98
C ALA A 94 -19.29 13.63 0.77
N ARG A 95 -18.05 14.10 0.80
CA ARG A 95 -17.42 14.80 -0.34
C ARG A 95 -17.22 13.91 -1.57
N ALA A 96 -16.87 12.64 -1.35
CA ALA A 96 -16.73 11.67 -2.42
C ALA A 96 -18.08 11.43 -3.11
N GLN A 97 -19.16 11.31 -2.34
CA GLN A 97 -20.53 11.19 -2.85
C GLN A 97 -20.95 12.43 -3.67
N GLU A 98 -20.74 13.63 -3.16
CA GLU A 98 -21.07 14.90 -3.86
C GLU A 98 -20.40 15.01 -5.24
N GLN A 99 -19.24 14.39 -5.40
CA GLN A 99 -18.45 14.43 -6.64
C GLN A 99 -18.50 13.12 -7.43
N ASN A 100 -19.31 12.14 -7.05
CA ASN A 100 -19.33 10.80 -7.63
C ASN A 100 -17.91 10.20 -7.76
N ILE A 101 -17.13 10.29 -6.70
CA ILE A 101 -15.85 9.60 -6.52
C ILE A 101 -16.15 8.26 -5.85
N TYR A 102 -15.72 7.16 -6.46
CA TYR A 102 -15.80 5.85 -5.82
C TYR A 102 -14.95 5.82 -4.53
N TYR A 103 -15.45 5.16 -3.50
CA TYR A 103 -14.75 5.03 -2.23
C TYR A 103 -14.91 3.65 -1.61
N GLU A 104 -13.92 3.24 -0.84
CA GLU A 104 -13.97 2.11 0.07
C GLU A 104 -13.39 2.55 1.42
N VAL A 105 -14.12 2.33 2.50
CA VAL A 105 -13.65 2.61 3.86
C VAL A 105 -13.15 1.33 4.49
N PHE A 106 -11.99 1.35 5.14
CA PHE A 106 -11.33 0.18 5.69
C PHE A 106 -11.30 0.21 7.22
N PRO A 107 -12.30 -0.40 7.91
CA PRO A 107 -12.17 -0.70 9.33
C PRO A 107 -11.01 -1.68 9.56
N PHE A 108 -10.37 -1.66 10.74
CA PHE A 108 -9.24 -2.56 11.00
C PHE A 108 -9.65 -4.02 11.17
N ASP A 109 -10.82 -4.26 11.72
CA ASP A 109 -11.23 -5.58 12.19
C ASP A 109 -12.47 -6.12 11.43
N GLN A 110 -12.75 -5.58 10.24
CA GLN A 110 -13.91 -5.93 9.42
C GLN A 110 -13.54 -5.81 7.93
N ASN A 111 -14.39 -6.36 7.06
CA ASN A 111 -14.26 -6.10 5.63
C ASN A 111 -14.36 -4.60 5.32
N ARG A 112 -13.85 -4.20 4.16
CA ARG A 112 -14.06 -2.85 3.64
C ARG A 112 -15.55 -2.58 3.42
N ILE A 113 -15.98 -1.37 3.64
CA ILE A 113 -17.38 -0.99 3.59
C ILE A 113 -17.65 0.13 2.57
N ILE A 114 -18.84 0.08 1.98
CA ILE A 114 -19.46 1.17 1.21
C ILE A 114 -20.88 1.35 1.73
N LEU A 115 -21.42 2.56 1.68
CA LEU A 115 -22.80 2.81 2.07
C LEU A 115 -23.78 2.16 1.07
N GLU A 116 -24.78 1.49 1.58
CA GLU A 116 -25.81 0.78 0.78
C GLU A 116 -26.54 1.71 -0.21
N LYS A 117 -26.73 2.98 0.17
CA LYS A 117 -27.35 3.99 -0.71
C LYS A 117 -26.53 4.29 -1.98
N ASP A 118 -25.24 3.95 -1.99
CA ASP A 118 -24.33 4.18 -3.11
C ASP A 118 -24.14 2.92 -3.98
N LYS A 119 -24.79 1.83 -3.62
CA LYS A 119 -24.61 0.52 -4.26
C LYS A 119 -24.91 0.55 -5.76
N GLU A 120 -26.01 1.21 -6.15
CA GLU A 120 -26.46 1.23 -7.55
C GLU A 120 -25.41 1.87 -8.45
N TRP A 121 -25.03 3.12 -8.20
CA TRP A 121 -24.10 3.83 -9.06
C TRP A 121 -22.66 3.29 -9.00
N THR A 122 -22.23 2.78 -7.84
CA THR A 122 -20.90 2.18 -7.71
C THR A 122 -20.81 0.83 -8.42
N THR A 123 -21.87 0.05 -8.43
CA THR A 123 -21.93 -1.20 -9.20
C THR A 123 -21.95 -0.93 -10.70
N GLU A 124 -22.77 0.04 -11.15
CA GLU A 124 -22.86 0.46 -12.54
C GLU A 124 -21.52 0.97 -13.07
N LEU A 125 -20.75 1.71 -12.24
CA LEU A 125 -19.42 2.21 -12.62
C LEU A 125 -18.48 1.09 -13.11
N PHE A 126 -18.59 -0.10 -12.53
CA PHE A 126 -17.71 -1.24 -12.82
C PHE A 126 -18.40 -2.40 -13.59
N GLU A 127 -19.52 -2.15 -14.26
CA GLU A 127 -20.20 -3.17 -15.06
C GLU A 127 -19.36 -3.72 -16.20
N ASN A 128 -18.57 -2.86 -16.84
CA ASN A 128 -17.76 -3.25 -18.00
C ASN A 128 -16.52 -4.01 -17.58
N ASP A 129 -16.21 -5.10 -18.30
CA ASP A 129 -14.98 -5.87 -18.09
C ASP A 129 -13.72 -5.09 -18.49
N THR A 130 -13.84 -4.23 -19.48
CA THR A 130 -12.72 -3.44 -20.03
C THR A 130 -12.60 -2.11 -19.27
N PRO A 131 -11.39 -1.78 -18.75
CA PRO A 131 -11.18 -0.48 -18.10
C PRO A 131 -11.36 0.67 -19.08
N PRO A 132 -11.91 1.80 -18.66
CA PRO A 132 -11.98 3.00 -19.48
C PRO A 132 -10.64 3.74 -19.53
N GLY A 133 -10.32 4.29 -20.71
CA GLY A 133 -9.15 5.15 -20.92
C GLY A 133 -7.83 4.47 -20.58
N ASP A 134 -7.01 5.10 -19.73
CA ASP A 134 -5.67 4.65 -19.34
C ASP A 134 -5.63 3.92 -17.97
N VAL A 135 -6.79 3.56 -17.42
CA VAL A 135 -6.85 2.76 -16.18
C VAL A 135 -6.26 1.39 -16.44
N SER A 136 -5.37 0.91 -15.57
CA SER A 136 -4.77 -0.41 -15.74
C SER A 136 -5.79 -1.54 -15.56
N GLU A 137 -5.60 -2.64 -16.30
CA GLU A 137 -6.46 -3.83 -16.18
C GLU A 137 -6.47 -4.38 -14.74
N SER A 138 -5.31 -4.37 -14.08
CA SER A 138 -5.16 -4.88 -12.71
C SER A 138 -5.93 -4.03 -11.69
N GLU A 139 -5.87 -2.69 -11.79
CA GLU A 139 -6.61 -1.80 -10.91
C GLU A 139 -8.12 -1.94 -11.13
N TRP A 140 -8.55 -1.99 -12.38
CA TRP A 140 -9.95 -2.16 -12.74
C TRP A 140 -10.52 -3.49 -12.25
N ALA A 141 -9.83 -4.60 -12.53
CA ALA A 141 -10.23 -5.94 -12.06
C ALA A 141 -10.29 -6.01 -10.52
N SER A 142 -9.32 -5.40 -9.84
CA SER A 142 -9.30 -5.33 -8.37
C SER A 142 -10.52 -4.58 -7.80
N ARG A 143 -10.99 -3.51 -8.46
CA ARG A 143 -12.20 -2.77 -8.00
C ARG A 143 -13.47 -3.56 -8.28
N ARG A 144 -13.56 -4.23 -9.41
CA ARG A 144 -14.68 -5.13 -9.74
C ARG A 144 -14.79 -6.28 -8.73
N GLU A 145 -13.68 -6.95 -8.46
CA GLU A 145 -13.61 -7.99 -7.43
C GLU A 145 -14.00 -7.44 -6.05
N SER A 146 -13.55 -6.23 -5.72
CA SER A 146 -13.89 -5.58 -4.46
C SER A 146 -15.40 -5.43 -4.28
N ILE A 147 -16.09 -4.89 -5.27
CA ILE A 147 -17.55 -4.69 -5.23
C ILE A 147 -18.31 -6.00 -5.15
N SER A 148 -17.85 -7.02 -5.91
CA SER A 148 -18.58 -8.30 -5.99
C SER A 148 -18.38 -9.19 -4.76
N GLU A 149 -17.20 -9.13 -4.11
CA GLU A 149 -16.81 -10.16 -3.15
C GLU A 149 -16.28 -9.64 -1.81
N LYS A 150 -15.77 -8.39 -1.75
CA LYS A 150 -14.99 -7.91 -0.58
C LYS A 150 -15.66 -6.79 0.20
N VAL A 151 -16.65 -6.13 -0.39
CA VAL A 151 -17.33 -4.99 0.24
C VAL A 151 -18.55 -5.45 1.03
N ASP A 152 -18.62 -5.03 2.28
CA ASP A 152 -19.85 -5.09 3.07
C ASP A 152 -20.64 -3.80 2.83
N TRP A 153 -21.89 -3.96 2.38
CA TRP A 153 -22.81 -2.85 2.17
C TRP A 153 -23.49 -2.50 3.49
N VAL A 154 -23.29 -1.27 3.96
CA VAL A 154 -23.79 -0.85 5.27
C VAL A 154 -24.74 0.33 5.16
N SER A 155 -25.76 0.38 6.02
CA SER A 155 -26.70 1.50 6.06
C SER A 155 -26.12 2.79 6.58
N ARG A 156 -25.06 2.71 7.39
CA ARG A 156 -24.27 3.82 7.94
C ARG A 156 -22.84 3.40 8.20
N ILE A 157 -21.93 4.36 8.18
CA ILE A 157 -20.54 4.14 8.61
C ILE A 157 -20.58 3.84 10.12
N PRO A 158 -19.99 2.72 10.59
CA PRO A 158 -19.94 2.42 12.02
C PRO A 158 -18.99 3.37 12.75
N ASP A 159 -19.29 3.67 14.00
CA ASP A 159 -18.37 4.42 14.88
C ASP A 159 -17.27 3.49 15.39
N THR A 160 -16.19 3.39 14.62
CA THR A 160 -15.06 2.51 14.89
C THR A 160 -13.74 3.15 14.42
N HIS A 161 -12.67 2.39 14.42
CA HIS A 161 -11.34 2.78 13.96
C HIS A 161 -11.09 2.31 12.53
N PHE A 162 -10.61 3.24 11.67
CA PHE A 162 -10.36 2.98 10.26
C PHE A 162 -8.88 3.11 9.92
N SER A 163 -8.35 2.19 9.14
CA SER A 163 -6.97 2.23 8.67
C SER A 163 -6.76 3.23 7.54
N LYS A 164 -7.69 3.27 6.60
CA LYS A 164 -7.65 4.15 5.42
C LYS A 164 -9.01 4.29 4.76
N ILE A 165 -9.11 5.25 3.83
CA ILE A 165 -10.14 5.31 2.79
C ILE A 165 -9.42 5.21 1.45
N TYR A 166 -9.89 4.34 0.57
CA TYR A 166 -9.50 4.30 -0.83
C TYR A 166 -10.52 5.07 -1.66
N LEU A 167 -10.04 5.91 -2.57
CA LEU A 167 -10.84 6.79 -3.42
C LEU A 167 -10.40 6.59 -4.86
N PHE A 168 -11.34 6.50 -5.79
CA PHE A 168 -11.04 6.22 -7.18
C PHE A 168 -11.97 6.94 -8.15
N SER A 169 -11.43 7.36 -9.28
CA SER A 169 -12.22 7.75 -10.46
C SER A 169 -11.48 7.36 -11.72
N PRO A 170 -12.18 6.78 -12.73
CA PRO A 170 -11.57 6.54 -14.03
C PRO A 170 -11.28 7.85 -14.80
N GLU A 171 -11.85 8.97 -14.36
CA GLU A 171 -11.56 10.30 -14.89
C GLU A 171 -10.37 10.92 -14.14
N TYR A 172 -9.18 10.89 -14.75
CA TYR A 172 -7.96 11.43 -14.11
C TYR A 172 -8.13 12.86 -13.58
N SER A 173 -8.72 13.75 -14.38
CA SER A 173 -8.91 15.16 -13.98
C SER A 173 -9.79 15.32 -12.73
N LYS A 174 -10.73 14.42 -12.53
CA LYS A 174 -11.65 14.39 -11.42
C LYS A 174 -10.93 13.96 -10.13
N ILE A 175 -10.26 12.82 -10.16
CA ILE A 175 -9.51 12.35 -8.98
C ILE A 175 -8.31 13.24 -8.65
N ALA A 176 -7.66 13.83 -9.65
CA ALA A 176 -6.56 14.78 -9.42
C ALA A 176 -7.02 16.03 -8.67
N ARG A 177 -8.15 16.64 -9.07
CA ARG A 177 -8.74 17.79 -8.35
C ARG A 177 -9.20 17.41 -6.94
N PHE A 178 -9.80 16.24 -6.79
CA PHE A 178 -10.24 15.75 -5.49
C PHE A 178 -9.05 15.56 -4.54
N ARG A 179 -7.97 14.97 -5.03
CA ARG A 179 -6.70 14.79 -4.31
C ARG A 179 -6.08 16.13 -3.89
N GLU A 180 -6.07 17.11 -4.80
CA GLU A 180 -5.58 18.47 -4.51
C GLU A 180 -6.42 19.14 -3.40
N THR A 181 -7.76 19.01 -3.47
CA THR A 181 -8.66 19.53 -2.42
C THR A 181 -8.34 18.91 -1.07
N LEU A 182 -8.21 17.59 -1.00
CA LEU A 182 -7.85 16.90 0.24
C LEU A 182 -6.45 17.31 0.74
N ALA A 183 -5.49 17.50 -0.17
CA ALA A 183 -4.13 17.93 0.18
C ALA A 183 -4.10 19.33 0.80
N ASN A 184 -4.89 20.27 0.27
CA ASN A 184 -5.01 21.61 0.82
C ASN A 184 -5.66 21.63 2.21
N GLU A 185 -6.48 20.65 2.53
CA GLU A 185 -7.20 20.54 3.81
C GLU A 185 -6.63 19.45 4.74
N GLN A 186 -5.50 18.86 4.41
CA GLN A 186 -4.97 17.71 5.14
C GLN A 186 -4.70 17.99 6.63
N GLU A 187 -4.33 19.21 6.99
CA GLU A 187 -4.12 19.60 8.39
C GLU A 187 -5.43 19.71 9.16
N ASP A 188 -6.45 20.34 8.56
CA ASP A 188 -7.77 20.52 9.17
C ASP A 188 -8.52 19.19 9.30
N LEU A 189 -8.41 18.33 8.27
CA LEU A 189 -8.99 16.99 8.27
C LEU A 189 -8.18 15.99 9.08
N ARG A 190 -6.97 16.32 9.50
CA ARG A 190 -6.06 15.43 10.22
C ARG A 190 -5.79 14.14 9.45
N ILE A 191 -5.45 14.27 8.17
CA ILE A 191 -5.15 13.14 7.26
C ILE A 191 -3.77 13.26 6.62
N SER A 192 -3.22 12.13 6.20
CA SER A 192 -2.19 12.01 5.19
C SER A 192 -2.81 11.48 3.90
N ILE A 193 -2.21 11.80 2.76
CA ILE A 193 -2.70 11.40 1.45
C ILE A 193 -1.59 10.68 0.70
N SER A 194 -1.94 9.59 0.05
CA SER A 194 -1.06 8.81 -0.81
C SER A 194 -1.81 8.39 -2.08
N ASN A 195 -1.11 7.86 -3.04
CA ASN A 195 -1.68 7.23 -4.23
C ASN A 195 -0.72 6.16 -4.76
N SER A 196 -1.25 5.03 -5.17
CA SER A 196 -0.51 3.97 -5.84
C SER A 196 -0.68 4.00 -7.37
N SER A 197 -1.70 4.70 -7.86
CA SER A 197 -1.94 4.94 -9.29
C SER A 197 -2.30 6.40 -9.58
N ARG A 198 -2.43 6.74 -10.87
CA ARG A 198 -2.93 8.06 -11.30
C ARG A 198 -4.40 8.26 -10.99
N PHE A 199 -5.17 7.19 -10.85
CA PHE A 199 -6.62 7.18 -10.77
C PHE A 199 -7.16 7.00 -9.36
N ASN A 200 -6.28 6.87 -8.35
CA ASN A 200 -6.68 6.73 -6.96
C ASN A 200 -6.13 7.83 -6.04
N ALA A 201 -6.72 7.90 -4.87
CA ALA A 201 -6.15 8.55 -3.69
C ALA A 201 -6.43 7.64 -2.49
N GLU A 202 -5.53 7.64 -1.53
CA GLU A 202 -5.73 6.97 -0.25
C GLU A 202 -5.53 7.98 0.87
N THR A 203 -6.43 7.98 1.84
CA THR A 203 -6.29 8.83 3.02
C THR A 203 -6.06 7.98 4.26
N MET A 204 -5.10 8.38 5.08
CA MET A 204 -4.69 7.72 6.30
C MET A 204 -4.62 8.72 7.46
N ALA A 205 -4.37 8.23 8.67
CA ALA A 205 -4.13 9.06 9.84
C ALA A 205 -3.03 10.10 9.58
N TYR A 206 -3.20 11.29 10.12
CA TYR A 206 -2.32 12.45 9.90
C TYR A 206 -0.86 12.15 10.23
N LYS A 207 0.04 12.57 9.34
CA LYS A 207 1.49 12.33 9.41
C LYS A 207 1.87 10.85 9.47
N LYS A 208 1.04 9.98 8.89
CA LYS A 208 1.35 8.57 8.72
C LYS A 208 1.50 8.23 7.25
N ASP A 209 2.56 7.50 6.95
CA ASP A 209 2.94 7.00 5.64
C ASP A 209 3.88 5.78 5.80
N LYS A 210 4.33 5.18 4.71
CA LYS A 210 5.23 4.03 4.77
C LYS A 210 6.53 4.34 5.51
N GLY A 211 7.12 5.51 5.32
CA GLY A 211 8.36 5.91 5.99
C GLY A 211 8.22 6.02 7.51
N THR A 212 7.14 6.62 7.98
CA THR A 212 6.84 6.68 9.43
C THR A 212 6.55 5.30 10.02
N GLY A 213 5.89 4.42 9.26
CA GLY A 213 5.68 3.02 9.66
C GLY A 213 7.00 2.26 9.77
N ILE A 214 7.93 2.45 8.82
CA ILE A 214 9.28 1.86 8.88
C ILE A 214 10.01 2.35 10.13
N LYS A 215 9.94 3.66 10.41
CA LYS A 215 10.55 4.23 11.61
C LYS A 215 10.06 3.54 12.89
N GLU A 216 8.76 3.39 13.07
CA GLU A 216 8.19 2.75 14.25
C GLU A 216 8.58 1.25 14.33
N MET A 217 8.66 0.57 13.19
CA MET A 217 9.09 -0.82 13.13
C MET A 217 10.57 -1.00 13.52
N ILE A 218 11.49 -0.18 12.98
CA ILE A 218 12.91 -0.26 13.33
C ILE A 218 13.17 0.17 14.77
N ASP A 219 12.43 1.14 15.29
CA ASP A 219 12.50 1.52 16.70
C ASP A 219 12.17 0.32 17.62
N HIS A 220 11.16 -0.50 17.28
CA HIS A 220 10.81 -1.73 18.01
C HIS A 220 11.95 -2.76 18.00
N PHE A 221 12.67 -2.89 16.88
CA PHE A 221 13.80 -3.83 16.75
C PHE A 221 15.15 -3.24 17.18
N ASN A 222 15.22 -1.97 17.55
CA ASN A 222 16.45 -1.22 17.83
C ASN A 222 17.44 -1.22 16.66
N ILE A 223 16.93 -1.13 15.43
CA ILE A 223 17.73 -1.09 14.19
C ILE A 223 18.01 0.38 13.82
N PRO A 224 19.26 0.77 13.55
CA PRO A 224 19.56 2.11 13.07
C PRO A 224 18.94 2.39 11.70
N GLN A 225 18.42 3.61 11.48
CA GLN A 225 17.89 4.03 10.16
C GLN A 225 18.90 3.80 9.03
N ALA A 226 20.18 4.11 9.26
CA ALA A 226 21.26 3.91 8.27
C ALA A 226 21.48 2.43 7.91
N SER A 227 20.98 1.48 8.72
CA SER A 227 21.05 0.03 8.48
C SER A 227 19.82 -0.52 7.77
N THR A 228 18.97 0.34 7.18
CA THR A 228 17.77 -0.08 6.44
C THR A 228 17.98 -0.03 4.93
N LEU A 229 17.46 -1.01 4.23
CA LEU A 229 17.31 -1.02 2.77
C LEU A 229 15.82 -1.05 2.45
N VAL A 230 15.38 -0.23 1.51
CA VAL A 230 13.98 -0.16 1.09
C VAL A 230 13.87 -0.37 -0.42
N MET A 231 12.86 -1.14 -0.87
CA MET A 231 12.59 -1.39 -2.29
C MET A 231 11.13 -1.07 -2.61
N GLY A 232 10.88 -0.33 -3.70
CA GLY A 232 9.55 0.08 -4.13
C GLY A 232 9.50 0.53 -5.59
N ASP A 233 8.32 0.90 -6.09
CA ASP A 233 8.13 1.25 -7.49
C ASP A 233 7.24 2.47 -7.76
N SER A 234 6.49 2.96 -6.77
CA SER A 234 5.41 3.92 -7.01
C SER A 234 5.39 5.14 -6.07
N ASP A 235 4.41 6.02 -6.23
CA ASP A 235 4.36 7.29 -5.49
C ASP A 235 4.18 7.10 -3.98
N ASN A 236 3.49 6.04 -3.53
CA ASN A 236 3.33 5.74 -2.11
C ASN A 236 4.63 5.27 -1.43
N ASP A 237 5.69 4.99 -2.22
CA ASP A 237 7.01 4.60 -1.72
C ASP A 237 7.93 5.80 -1.47
N ARG A 238 7.56 7.00 -1.94
CA ARG A 238 8.39 8.21 -1.78
C ARG A 238 8.79 8.46 -0.32
N SER A 239 7.88 8.23 0.61
CA SER A 239 8.16 8.42 2.04
C SER A 239 9.16 7.38 2.58
N MET A 240 9.10 6.13 2.11
CA MET A 240 10.10 5.15 2.52
C MET A 240 11.44 5.36 1.82
N PHE A 241 11.50 5.89 0.58
CA PHE A 241 12.75 6.32 -0.04
C PHE A 241 13.37 7.53 0.69
N ALA A 242 12.55 8.49 1.13
CA ALA A 242 13.03 9.62 1.91
C ALA A 242 13.58 9.21 3.30
N PHE A 243 13.12 8.07 3.84
CA PHE A 243 13.52 7.58 5.14
C PHE A 243 14.64 6.54 5.10
N GLY A 244 14.67 5.64 4.11
CA GLY A 244 15.59 4.51 4.03
C GLY A 244 17.07 4.90 4.07
N GLY A 245 17.89 4.06 4.68
CA GLY A 245 19.35 4.21 4.69
C GLY A 245 19.99 3.89 3.33
N TYR A 246 19.42 2.96 2.58
CA TYR A 246 19.73 2.65 1.19
C TYR A 246 18.44 2.37 0.42
N THR A 247 18.29 2.95 -0.75
CA THR A 247 17.01 3.00 -1.45
C THR A 247 17.12 2.43 -2.85
N ILE A 248 16.15 1.60 -3.25
CA ILE A 248 16.16 0.89 -4.51
C ILE A 248 14.79 1.02 -5.19
N ALA A 249 14.77 1.56 -6.41
CA ALA A 249 13.59 1.50 -7.25
C ALA A 249 13.57 0.22 -8.08
N MET A 250 12.38 -0.30 -8.34
CA MET A 250 12.21 -1.36 -9.31
C MET A 250 12.42 -0.84 -10.74
N LYS A 251 12.92 -1.70 -11.64
CA LYS A 251 13.08 -1.38 -13.08
C LYS A 251 11.78 -0.93 -13.76
N ASN A 252 10.65 -1.46 -13.32
CA ASN A 252 9.32 -1.08 -13.82
C ASN A 252 8.80 0.24 -13.23
N ALA A 253 9.48 0.83 -12.25
CA ALA A 253 9.12 2.13 -11.72
C ALA A 253 9.27 3.23 -12.78
N ARG A 254 8.46 4.27 -12.68
CA ARG A 254 8.57 5.44 -13.57
C ARG A 254 9.90 6.17 -13.35
N PRO A 255 10.48 6.82 -14.39
CA PRO A 255 11.77 7.50 -14.27
C PRO A 255 11.87 8.49 -13.11
N GLU A 256 10.78 9.21 -12.79
CA GLU A 256 10.74 10.15 -11.66
C GLU A 256 10.76 9.47 -10.28
N ILE A 257 10.41 8.19 -10.21
CA ILE A 257 10.56 7.37 -8.99
C ILE A 257 11.99 6.84 -8.91
N GLN A 258 12.52 6.30 -10.02
CA GLN A 258 13.90 5.81 -10.08
C GLN A 258 14.91 6.90 -9.71
N ALA A 259 14.65 8.16 -10.11
CA ALA A 259 15.50 9.30 -9.79
C ALA A 259 15.56 9.67 -8.30
N LEU A 260 14.70 9.08 -7.45
CA LEU A 260 14.67 9.33 -6.00
C LEU A 260 15.53 8.34 -5.20
N THR A 261 16.10 7.33 -5.85
CA THR A 261 16.74 6.18 -5.19
C THR A 261 18.22 6.09 -5.50
N ASP A 262 18.97 5.41 -4.63
CA ASP A 262 20.41 5.19 -4.77
C ASP A 262 20.72 4.19 -5.88
N ASP A 263 19.80 3.24 -6.14
CA ASP A 263 19.97 2.18 -7.13
C ASP A 263 18.65 1.80 -7.78
N VAL A 264 18.73 1.09 -8.92
CA VAL A 264 17.58 0.58 -9.67
C VAL A 264 17.80 -0.89 -10.02
N THR A 265 16.82 -1.74 -9.77
CA THR A 265 16.95 -3.17 -10.10
C THR A 265 17.15 -3.39 -11.61
N THR A 266 17.99 -4.35 -11.98
CA THR A 266 18.21 -4.74 -13.39
C THR A 266 16.96 -5.41 -14.01
N PHE A 267 16.10 -5.98 -13.18
CA PHE A 267 14.92 -6.75 -13.57
C PHE A 267 13.65 -6.14 -12.99
N THR A 268 12.53 -6.33 -13.69
CA THR A 268 11.19 -5.92 -13.25
C THR A 268 10.66 -6.87 -12.16
N ASN A 269 9.55 -6.49 -11.52
CA ASN A 269 8.82 -7.40 -10.63
C ASN A 269 8.41 -8.70 -11.34
N GLU A 270 7.95 -8.63 -12.60
CA GLU A 270 7.59 -9.81 -13.42
C GLU A 270 8.78 -10.74 -13.72
N GLU A 271 9.99 -10.24 -13.59
CA GLU A 271 11.23 -10.97 -13.82
C GLU A 271 11.91 -11.40 -12.50
N ASN A 272 11.20 -11.39 -11.37
CA ASN A 272 11.74 -11.63 -10.02
C ASN A 272 12.85 -10.66 -9.61
N GLY A 273 12.69 -9.37 -9.94
CA GLY A 273 13.70 -8.33 -9.70
C GLY A 273 14.19 -8.26 -8.26
N VAL A 274 13.27 -8.37 -7.28
CA VAL A 274 13.63 -8.41 -5.85
C VAL A 274 14.53 -9.61 -5.53
N ALA A 275 14.14 -10.81 -5.95
CA ALA A 275 14.91 -12.01 -5.68
C ALA A 275 16.31 -11.95 -6.29
N LYS A 276 16.42 -11.52 -7.54
CA LYS A 276 17.71 -11.39 -8.24
C LYS A 276 18.61 -10.36 -7.57
N TYR A 277 18.06 -9.20 -7.22
CA TYR A 277 18.80 -8.16 -6.52
C TYR A 277 19.31 -8.64 -5.15
N LEU A 278 18.42 -9.24 -4.36
CA LEU A 278 18.80 -9.75 -3.04
C LEU A 278 19.82 -10.90 -3.13
N SER A 279 19.69 -11.78 -4.13
CA SER A 279 20.67 -12.87 -4.34
C SER A 279 22.04 -12.33 -4.69
N GLU A 280 22.14 -11.31 -5.53
CA GLU A 280 23.42 -10.73 -5.96
C GLU A 280 24.16 -10.02 -4.81
N HIS A 281 23.41 -9.37 -3.90
CA HIS A 281 24.01 -8.49 -2.89
C HIS A 281 24.06 -9.10 -1.48
N PHE A 282 23.25 -10.13 -1.20
CA PHE A 282 23.09 -10.68 0.16
C PHE A 282 23.31 -12.18 0.26
N LEU A 283 23.51 -12.91 -0.85
CA LEU A 283 23.75 -14.36 -0.89
C LEU A 283 25.06 -14.70 -1.58
#